data_941beecf3b7770f4364da5d3cb03c9cc
#
_entry.id   941beecf3b7770f4364da5d3cb03c9cc
#
_cell.length_a   1.000
_cell.length_b   1.000
_cell.length_c   1.000
_cell.angle_alpha   90.00
_cell.angle_beta   90.00
_cell.angle_gamma   90.00
#
_symmetry.space_group_name_H-M   'P 1'
#
loop_
_entity.id
_entity.type
_entity.pdbx_description
1 polymer ?
#
loop_
_entity_poly.entity_id
_entity_poly.type
_entity_poly.pdbx_seq_one_letter_code
_entity_poly.pdbx_strand_id
1 'polypeptide(L)'
;MNTDRQKSFIATIGTDFGLLNFLEVMHGERAISTPVRASGGFFTGRPQVRDDSHLLGLRSDVPINHMPRLMIYFRYSDNGYRLYIRTPGPYYGMCLSIDDNGLAGAFPADKSDIFYITRENGTPINLENLKNITPCIYLLPRESQALHAQIIRGSPYTYIAAKGGTAQTFNLNILERNVPYINHPDEV
;
A
#
# COMPACT_ATOMS: atom_id res chain seq x y z
N MET A 1 18.81 -23.31 -0.83
CA MET A 1 18.09 -22.20 -0.14
C MET A 1 18.11 -21.01 -1.08
N ASN A 2 16.94 -20.48 -1.48
CA ASN A 2 16.89 -19.37 -2.42
C ASN A 2 17.42 -18.09 -1.77
N THR A 3 18.20 -17.32 -2.51
CA THR A 3 18.71 -16.01 -2.09
C THR A 3 17.57 -14.98 -2.02
N ASP A 4 17.76 -13.88 -1.32
CA ASP A 4 16.77 -12.79 -1.25
C ASP A 4 16.44 -12.22 -2.63
N ARG A 5 17.44 -12.16 -3.53
CA ARG A 5 17.22 -11.82 -4.94
C ARG A 5 16.23 -12.76 -5.64
N GLN A 6 16.38 -14.07 -5.43
CA GLN A 6 15.52 -15.08 -6.04
C GLN A 6 14.10 -15.07 -5.53
N LYS A 7 13.85 -14.37 -4.43
CA LYS A 7 12.53 -14.17 -3.84
C LYS A 7 11.93 -12.80 -4.14
N SER A 8 12.72 -11.88 -4.70
CA SER A 8 12.31 -10.51 -5.02
C SER A 8 11.71 -10.42 -6.42
N PHE A 9 10.70 -9.55 -6.59
CA PHE A 9 9.97 -9.44 -7.86
C PHE A 9 9.34 -8.06 -8.04
N ILE A 10 8.98 -7.73 -9.28
CA ILE A 10 8.17 -6.57 -9.64
C ILE A 10 6.79 -7.06 -10.04
N ALA A 11 5.75 -6.42 -9.51
CA ALA A 11 4.37 -6.71 -9.84
C ALA A 11 3.52 -5.44 -9.89
N THR A 12 2.43 -5.49 -10.64
CA THR A 12 1.34 -4.54 -10.45
C THR A 12 0.37 -5.07 -9.40
N ILE A 13 -0.14 -4.14 -8.59
CA ILE A 13 -1.13 -4.42 -7.56
C ILE A 13 -2.43 -3.69 -7.87
N GLY A 14 -3.54 -4.33 -7.58
CA GLY A 14 -4.88 -3.77 -7.69
C GLY A 14 -5.86 -4.50 -6.79
N THR A 15 -7.12 -4.10 -6.86
CA THR A 15 -8.21 -4.74 -6.13
C THR A 15 -9.48 -4.71 -6.99
N ASP A 16 -10.43 -5.60 -6.71
CA ASP A 16 -11.73 -5.62 -7.38
C ASP A 16 -12.73 -4.62 -6.78
N PHE A 17 -12.36 -3.94 -5.70
CA PHE A 17 -13.22 -3.01 -4.96
C PHE A 17 -13.17 -1.57 -5.46
N GLY A 18 -12.26 -1.24 -6.36
CA GLY A 18 -12.09 0.09 -6.93
C GLY A 18 -10.69 0.33 -7.48
N LEU A 19 -10.48 1.51 -8.02
CA LEU A 19 -9.16 1.98 -8.43
C LEU A 19 -8.28 2.19 -7.21
N LEU A 20 -7.14 1.52 -7.16
CA LEU A 20 -6.14 1.60 -6.10
C LEU A 20 -4.98 2.47 -6.56
N ASN A 21 -4.74 3.60 -5.91
CA ASN A 21 -3.57 4.44 -6.14
C ASN A 21 -3.40 5.45 -4.99
N PHE A 22 -2.37 6.29 -5.04
CA PHE A 22 -2.22 7.43 -4.12
C PHE A 22 -3.29 8.49 -4.40
N LEU A 23 -3.79 9.13 -3.34
CA LEU A 23 -4.94 10.04 -3.45
C LEU A 23 -4.69 11.19 -4.43
N GLU A 24 -3.52 11.83 -4.37
CA GLU A 24 -3.16 12.90 -5.30
C GLU A 24 -3.17 12.42 -6.76
N VAL A 25 -2.62 11.23 -7.02
CA VAL A 25 -2.57 10.66 -8.37
C VAL A 25 -3.97 10.33 -8.89
N MET A 26 -4.83 9.74 -8.04
CA MET A 26 -6.20 9.38 -8.42
C MET A 26 -7.11 10.59 -8.69
N HIS A 27 -6.89 11.68 -7.96
CA HIS A 27 -7.73 12.87 -8.06
C HIS A 27 -7.14 13.95 -8.97
N GLY A 28 -5.86 13.83 -9.36
CA GLY A 28 -5.17 14.82 -10.19
C GLY A 28 -4.88 16.14 -9.47
N GLU A 29 -5.07 16.20 -8.16
CA GLU A 29 -4.86 17.35 -7.31
C GLU A 29 -4.51 16.93 -5.87
N ARG A 30 -4.00 17.85 -5.07
CA ARG A 30 -3.69 17.59 -3.66
C ARG A 30 -4.94 17.13 -2.90
N ALA A 31 -4.79 16.06 -2.14
CA ALA A 31 -5.86 15.50 -1.33
C ALA A 31 -5.81 16.11 0.07
N ILE A 32 -6.65 17.10 0.31
CA ILE A 32 -6.74 17.81 1.60
C ILE A 32 -7.97 17.31 2.36
N SER A 33 -7.79 16.98 3.61
CA SER A 33 -8.86 16.51 4.51
C SER A 33 -8.87 17.25 5.84
N THR A 34 -10.00 17.19 6.54
CA THR A 34 -10.17 17.71 7.90
C THR A 34 -10.71 16.59 8.80
N PRO A 35 -9.90 15.55 9.10
CA PRO A 35 -10.39 14.40 9.84
C PRO A 35 -10.87 14.79 11.24
N VAL A 36 -12.05 14.29 11.60
CA VAL A 36 -12.58 14.44 12.95
C VAL A 36 -12.03 13.32 13.82
N ARG A 37 -11.14 13.65 14.74
CA ARG A 37 -10.67 12.69 15.74
C ARG A 37 -11.74 12.57 16.84
N ALA A 38 -12.18 11.37 17.11
CA ALA A 38 -13.00 11.06 18.28
C ALA A 38 -12.08 11.08 19.52
N SER A 39 -11.81 12.27 20.06
CA SER A 39 -11.26 12.40 21.40
C SER A 39 -12.41 12.68 22.36
N GLY A 40 -12.52 11.90 23.44
CA GLY A 40 -13.59 12.00 24.44
C GLY A 40 -13.57 13.28 25.30
N GLY A 41 -13.35 14.45 24.70
CA GLY A 41 -13.34 15.75 25.34
C GLY A 41 -14.00 16.82 24.47
N PHE A 42 -14.46 17.88 25.07
CA PHE A 42 -15.01 19.05 24.37
C PHE A 42 -13.98 19.61 23.39
N PHE A 43 -14.27 19.55 22.10
CA PHE A 43 -13.43 20.10 21.05
C PHE A 43 -13.57 21.62 21.03
N THR A 44 -12.58 22.32 21.53
CA THR A 44 -12.45 23.79 21.40
C THR A 44 -11.41 24.22 20.36
N GLY A 45 -10.87 23.26 19.56
CA GLY A 45 -9.82 23.51 18.60
C GLY A 45 -10.32 23.71 17.16
N ARG A 46 -9.61 24.51 16.36
CA ARG A 46 -9.85 24.60 14.91
C ARG A 46 -9.67 23.22 14.27
N PRO A 47 -10.50 22.85 13.26
CA PRO A 47 -10.28 21.61 12.50
C PRO A 47 -8.84 21.59 11.95
N GLN A 48 -8.11 20.51 12.21
CA GLN A 48 -6.77 20.34 11.66
C GLN A 48 -6.88 19.93 10.21
N VAL A 49 -6.38 20.78 9.31
CA VAL A 49 -6.22 20.46 7.90
C VAL A 49 -5.02 19.51 7.75
N ARG A 50 -5.22 18.39 7.03
CA ARG A 50 -4.19 17.40 6.75
C ARG A 50 -4.04 17.22 5.25
N ASP A 51 -2.79 17.14 4.80
CA ASP A 51 -2.45 16.76 3.43
C ASP A 51 -2.28 15.25 3.34
N ASP A 52 -3.26 14.61 2.71
CA ASP A 52 -3.34 13.16 2.53
C ASP A 52 -2.88 12.70 1.14
N SER A 53 -2.31 13.59 0.35
CA SER A 53 -1.93 13.37 -1.06
C SER A 53 -1.12 12.09 -1.28
N HIS A 54 -0.19 11.79 -0.38
CA HIS A 54 0.71 10.63 -0.42
C HIS A 54 0.08 9.34 0.12
N LEU A 55 -1.12 9.40 0.69
CA LEU A 55 -1.78 8.22 1.23
C LEU A 55 -2.41 7.37 0.13
N LEU A 56 -2.34 6.05 0.32
CA LEU A 56 -2.95 5.08 -0.57
C LEU A 56 -4.46 5.03 -0.31
N GLY A 57 -5.24 5.03 -1.37
CA GLY A 57 -6.70 5.01 -1.28
C GLY A 57 -7.38 4.22 -2.37
N LEU A 58 -8.71 4.22 -2.31
CA LEU A 58 -9.61 3.59 -3.28
C LEU A 58 -10.59 4.60 -3.86
N ARG A 59 -10.88 4.45 -5.15
CA ARG A 59 -11.98 5.14 -5.83
C ARG A 59 -12.89 4.13 -6.52
N SER A 60 -14.14 4.09 -6.10
CA SER A 60 -15.18 3.22 -6.69
C SER A 60 -16.06 3.92 -7.73
N ASP A 61 -15.95 5.25 -7.84
CA ASP A 61 -16.73 6.09 -8.77
C ASP A 61 -16.11 6.16 -10.18
N VAL A 62 -14.95 5.56 -10.38
CA VAL A 62 -14.25 5.46 -11.67
C VAL A 62 -13.94 4.00 -11.99
N PRO A 63 -13.80 3.63 -13.29
CA PRO A 63 -13.38 2.29 -13.66
C PRO A 63 -12.01 1.93 -13.05
N ILE A 64 -11.82 0.67 -12.66
CA ILE A 64 -10.55 0.17 -12.09
C ILE A 64 -9.35 0.26 -13.06
N ASN A 65 -9.61 0.39 -14.34
CA ASN A 65 -8.63 0.57 -15.41
C ASN A 65 -8.54 2.03 -15.90
N HIS A 66 -9.10 2.98 -15.16
CA HIS A 66 -9.06 4.42 -15.49
C HIS A 66 -7.63 4.96 -15.63
N MET A 67 -6.71 4.38 -14.89
CA MET A 67 -5.27 4.64 -15.00
C MET A 67 -4.47 3.34 -14.86
N PRO A 68 -3.17 3.33 -15.21
CA PRO A 68 -2.29 2.18 -15.00
C PRO A 68 -2.30 1.74 -13.54
N ARG A 69 -2.25 0.43 -13.33
CA ARG A 69 -2.15 -0.15 -11.98
C ARG A 69 -0.85 0.26 -11.30
N LEU A 70 -0.90 0.37 -10.00
CA LEU A 70 0.27 0.66 -9.16
C LEU A 70 1.32 -0.44 -9.32
N MET A 71 2.54 -0.07 -9.72
CA MET A 71 3.68 -0.98 -9.89
C MET A 71 4.58 -0.91 -8.67
N ILE A 72 4.88 -2.06 -8.08
CA ILE A 72 5.64 -2.20 -6.84
C ILE A 72 6.79 -3.19 -7.04
N TYR A 73 7.97 -2.85 -6.55
CA TYR A 73 9.07 -3.76 -6.33
C TYR A 73 8.94 -4.38 -4.94
N PHE A 74 8.72 -5.67 -4.89
CA PHE A 74 8.67 -6.49 -3.69
C PHE A 74 10.07 -7.01 -3.41
N ARG A 75 10.81 -6.29 -2.57
CA ARG A 75 12.15 -6.67 -2.15
C ARG A 75 12.08 -7.59 -0.94
N TYR A 76 12.49 -8.83 -1.11
CA TYR A 76 12.53 -9.78 0.00
C TYR A 76 13.63 -9.41 1.00
N SER A 77 13.27 -9.29 2.27
CA SER A 77 14.15 -8.91 3.37
C SER A 77 13.49 -9.30 4.69
N ASP A 78 14.28 -9.81 5.65
CA ASP A 78 13.80 -10.09 7.00
C ASP A 78 12.55 -11.00 7.06
N ASN A 79 12.50 -12.00 6.20
CA ASN A 79 11.41 -12.97 6.03
C ASN A 79 10.08 -12.37 5.52
N GLY A 80 10.10 -11.19 4.97
CA GLY A 80 8.95 -10.52 4.36
C GLY A 80 9.38 -9.69 3.15
N TYR A 81 8.61 -8.71 2.81
CA TYR A 81 8.84 -7.84 1.66
C TYR A 81 8.84 -6.37 2.08
N ARG A 82 9.84 -5.62 1.64
CA ARG A 82 9.79 -4.17 1.58
C ARG A 82 9.24 -3.75 0.23
N LEU A 83 8.29 -2.83 0.22
CA LEU A 83 7.53 -2.47 -0.97
C LEU A 83 8.00 -1.11 -1.48
N TYR A 84 8.71 -1.10 -2.63
CA TYR A 84 9.18 0.13 -3.25
C TYR A 84 8.35 0.48 -4.49
N ILE A 85 7.95 1.74 -4.58
CA ILE A 85 7.07 2.24 -5.64
C ILE A 85 7.88 2.38 -6.93
N ARG A 86 7.43 1.68 -7.98
CA ARG A 86 8.03 1.69 -9.31
C ARG A 86 7.13 2.35 -10.35
N THR A 87 5.93 2.72 -10.00
CA THR A 87 5.05 3.51 -10.88
C THR A 87 5.72 4.84 -11.16
N PRO A 88 5.92 5.22 -12.44
CA PRO A 88 6.40 6.55 -12.79
C PRO A 88 5.47 7.63 -12.22
N GLY A 89 6.05 8.64 -11.59
CA GLY A 89 5.28 9.72 -11.00
C GLY A 89 5.91 10.28 -9.72
N PRO A 90 5.13 11.05 -8.94
CA PRO A 90 5.66 11.81 -7.80
C PRO A 90 6.22 10.94 -6.67
N TYR A 91 5.81 9.68 -6.59
CA TYR A 91 6.21 8.77 -5.50
C TYR A 91 7.19 7.67 -5.94
N TYR A 92 7.72 7.77 -7.17
CA TYR A 92 8.72 6.82 -7.65
C TYR A 92 9.92 6.72 -6.71
N GLY A 93 10.34 5.51 -6.36
CA GLY A 93 11.48 5.25 -5.47
C GLY A 93 11.18 5.36 -3.98
N MET A 94 10.03 5.88 -3.59
CA MET A 94 9.56 5.87 -2.20
C MET A 94 9.08 4.46 -1.81
N CYS A 95 8.95 4.22 -0.52
CA CYS A 95 8.38 2.97 -0.02
C CYS A 95 6.89 3.11 0.33
N LEU A 96 6.16 2.00 0.21
CA LEU A 96 4.87 1.86 0.85
C LEU A 96 5.10 1.51 2.32
N SER A 97 4.52 2.29 3.23
CA SER A 97 4.64 2.10 4.68
C SER A 97 3.35 2.53 5.37
N ILE A 98 3.29 2.35 6.70
CA ILE A 98 2.13 2.68 7.52
C ILE A 98 2.47 3.86 8.42
N ASP A 99 1.63 4.90 8.40
CA ASP A 99 1.81 6.06 9.28
C ASP A 99 1.36 5.78 10.73
N ASP A 100 1.60 6.73 11.62
CA ASP A 100 1.22 6.64 13.04
C ASP A 100 -0.30 6.49 13.25
N ASN A 101 -1.11 6.87 12.26
CA ASN A 101 -2.56 6.71 12.29
C ASN A 101 -3.02 5.34 11.75
N GLY A 102 -2.09 4.52 11.28
CA GLY A 102 -2.37 3.22 10.68
C GLY A 102 -2.78 3.27 9.21
N LEU A 103 -2.49 4.38 8.50
CA LEU A 103 -2.80 4.55 7.09
C LEU A 103 -1.61 4.19 6.21
N ALA A 104 -1.86 3.47 5.12
CA ALA A 104 -0.84 3.14 4.14
C ALA A 104 -0.57 4.34 3.22
N GLY A 105 0.69 4.56 2.87
CA GLY A 105 1.08 5.66 2.00
C GLY A 105 2.50 5.55 1.48
N ALA A 106 2.91 6.54 0.69
CA ALA A 106 4.27 6.70 0.18
C ALA A 106 5.12 7.48 1.18
N PHE A 107 6.23 6.89 1.59
CA PHE A 107 7.18 7.46 2.55
C PHE A 107 8.62 7.36 2.03
N PRO A 108 9.56 8.12 2.59
CA PRO A 108 10.98 7.97 2.27
C PRO A 108 11.43 6.51 2.39
N ALA A 109 12.29 6.06 1.48
CA ALA A 109 12.66 4.66 1.34
C ALA A 109 13.35 4.06 2.60
N ASP A 110 13.97 4.89 3.43
CA ASP A 110 14.56 4.52 4.73
C ASP A 110 13.50 4.19 5.81
N LYS A 111 12.23 4.54 5.58
CA LYS A 111 11.09 4.25 6.48
C LYS A 111 10.26 3.06 6.03
N SER A 112 10.86 2.14 5.28
CA SER A 112 10.12 0.99 4.73
C SER A 112 9.70 0.00 5.82
N ASP A 113 8.40 -0.30 5.88
CA ASP A 113 7.85 -1.40 6.66
C ASP A 113 8.08 -2.75 5.98
N ILE A 114 7.96 -3.81 6.75
CA ILE A 114 7.96 -5.17 6.24
C ILE A 114 6.52 -5.65 6.12
N PHE A 115 6.19 -6.18 4.95
CA PHE A 115 4.90 -6.77 4.65
C PHE A 115 5.02 -8.26 4.41
N TYR A 116 4.02 -9.00 4.84
CA TYR A 116 3.81 -10.39 4.46
C TYR A 116 2.71 -10.46 3.41
N ILE A 117 2.92 -11.28 2.39
CA ILE A 117 1.85 -11.68 1.48
C ILE A 117 1.22 -12.93 2.08
N THR A 118 -0.08 -12.92 2.32
CA THR A 118 -0.78 -14.04 2.94
C THR A 118 -1.99 -14.48 2.13
N ARG A 119 -2.42 -15.72 2.36
CA ARG A 119 -3.72 -16.23 1.92
C ARG A 119 -4.79 -15.91 2.95
N GLU A 120 -6.04 -16.23 2.64
CA GLU A 120 -7.20 -16.01 3.52
C GLU A 120 -7.03 -16.65 4.91
N ASN A 121 -6.38 -17.79 4.98
CA ASN A 121 -6.09 -18.48 6.24
C ASN A 121 -4.91 -17.90 7.02
N GLY A 122 -4.37 -16.76 6.60
CA GLY A 122 -3.22 -16.09 7.21
C GLY A 122 -1.87 -16.73 6.93
N THR A 123 -1.81 -17.80 6.12
CA THR A 123 -0.55 -18.47 5.77
C THR A 123 0.30 -17.55 4.90
N PRO A 124 1.54 -17.20 5.33
CA PRO A 124 2.46 -16.45 4.49
C PRO A 124 2.83 -17.21 3.22
N ILE A 125 2.91 -16.50 2.13
CA ILE A 125 3.37 -17.00 0.83
C ILE A 125 4.51 -16.15 0.29
N ASN A 126 5.39 -16.77 -0.46
CA ASN A 126 6.52 -16.11 -1.11
C ASN A 126 6.43 -16.25 -2.64
N LEU A 127 7.42 -15.72 -3.35
CA LEU A 127 7.45 -15.76 -4.81
C LEU A 127 7.29 -17.16 -5.41
N GLU A 128 7.79 -18.20 -4.73
CA GLU A 128 7.69 -19.60 -5.22
C GLU A 128 6.24 -20.08 -5.27
N ASN A 129 5.40 -19.58 -4.36
CA ASN A 129 3.99 -19.93 -4.25
C ASN A 129 3.06 -19.02 -5.09
N LEU A 130 3.60 -17.93 -5.66
CA LEU A 130 2.85 -16.99 -6.45
C LEU A 130 2.86 -17.38 -7.94
N LYS A 131 1.69 -17.38 -8.56
CA LYS A 131 1.54 -17.43 -10.02
C LYS A 131 1.79 -16.05 -10.62
N ASN A 132 1.97 -15.95 -11.93
CA ASN A 132 2.14 -14.66 -12.59
C ASN A 132 0.92 -13.76 -12.37
N ILE A 133 -0.28 -14.33 -12.38
CA ILE A 133 -1.50 -13.64 -11.96
C ILE A 133 -2.00 -14.38 -10.71
N THR A 134 -1.99 -13.71 -9.59
CA THR A 134 -2.45 -14.24 -8.30
C THR A 134 -3.53 -13.33 -7.72
N PRO A 135 -4.79 -13.71 -7.83
CA PRO A 135 -5.89 -12.99 -7.19
C PRO A 135 -5.97 -13.34 -5.70
N CYS A 136 -6.70 -12.52 -4.95
CA CYS A 136 -7.10 -12.80 -3.56
C CYS A 136 -5.94 -13.07 -2.62
N ILE A 137 -4.93 -12.20 -2.64
CA ILE A 137 -3.90 -12.14 -1.60
C ILE A 137 -4.26 -11.07 -0.58
N TYR A 138 -3.68 -11.19 0.60
CA TYR A 138 -3.71 -10.13 1.63
C TYR A 138 -2.31 -9.58 1.82
N LEU A 139 -2.22 -8.29 2.14
CA LEU A 139 -0.98 -7.63 2.56
C LEU A 139 -1.06 -7.34 4.04
N LEU A 140 -0.17 -7.94 4.80
CA LEU A 140 -0.10 -7.84 6.25
C LEU A 140 1.19 -7.12 6.65
N PRO A 141 1.15 -5.83 7.06
CA PRO A 141 2.31 -5.19 7.64
C PRO A 141 2.73 -5.89 8.95
N ARG A 142 4.04 -5.97 9.20
CA ARG A 142 4.55 -6.51 10.46
C ARG A 142 3.97 -5.73 11.65
N GLU A 143 3.50 -6.44 12.67
CA GLU A 143 2.93 -5.86 13.90
C GLU A 143 1.65 -5.05 13.71
N SER A 144 0.94 -5.26 12.59
CA SER A 144 -0.30 -4.59 12.26
C SER A 144 -1.37 -5.59 11.78
N GLN A 145 -2.52 -5.08 11.38
CA GLN A 145 -3.58 -5.87 10.75
C GLN A 145 -3.41 -5.86 9.22
N ALA A 146 -4.01 -6.83 8.55
CA ALA A 146 -4.03 -6.86 7.09
C ALA A 146 -4.70 -5.60 6.52
N LEU A 147 -4.17 -5.12 5.41
CA LEU A 147 -4.67 -3.91 4.76
C LEU A 147 -6.15 -4.04 4.38
N HIS A 148 -6.88 -2.96 4.56
CA HIS A 148 -8.32 -2.86 4.28
C HIS A 148 -8.69 -1.42 3.92
N ALA A 149 -9.87 -1.26 3.30
CA ALA A 149 -10.44 0.06 3.04
C ALA A 149 -11.02 0.66 4.33
N GLN A 150 -10.78 1.95 4.53
CA GLN A 150 -11.29 2.69 5.69
C GLN A 150 -11.82 4.07 5.28
N ILE A 151 -12.99 4.41 5.81
CA ILE A 151 -13.57 5.74 5.71
C ILE A 151 -13.30 6.49 7.01
N ILE A 152 -12.82 7.72 6.92
CA ILE A 152 -12.55 8.58 8.07
C ILE A 152 -13.54 9.74 8.07
N ARG A 153 -14.23 9.94 9.18
CA ARG A 153 -15.15 11.05 9.33
C ARG A 153 -14.44 12.40 9.13
N GLY A 154 -15.01 13.26 8.31
CA GLY A 154 -14.42 14.56 7.98
C GLY A 154 -13.43 14.51 6.80
N SER A 155 -13.30 13.35 6.15
CA SER A 155 -12.57 13.18 4.89
C SER A 155 -13.51 12.68 3.80
N PRO A 156 -13.37 13.18 2.55
CA PRO A 156 -14.13 12.67 1.41
C PRO A 156 -13.50 11.39 0.81
N TYR A 157 -12.34 10.96 1.30
CA TYR A 157 -11.56 9.89 0.71
C TYR A 157 -11.77 8.55 1.40
N THR A 158 -11.63 7.46 0.64
CA THR A 158 -11.49 6.10 1.17
C THR A 158 -10.00 5.76 1.20
N TYR A 159 -9.48 5.45 2.36
CA TYR A 159 -8.06 5.14 2.61
C TYR A 159 -7.81 3.65 2.63
N ILE A 160 -6.56 3.25 2.44
CA ILE A 160 -6.07 1.92 2.80
C ILE A 160 -5.40 2.02 4.17
N ALA A 161 -5.83 1.17 5.09
CA ALA A 161 -5.42 1.19 6.50
C ALA A 161 -5.01 -0.21 6.99
N ALA A 162 -4.25 -0.24 8.07
CA ALA A 162 -3.77 -1.45 8.75
C ALA A 162 -4.30 -1.59 10.18
N LYS A 163 -5.34 -0.85 10.52
CA LYS A 163 -5.98 -0.89 11.86
C LYS A 163 -7.50 -0.74 11.75
N GLY A 164 -8.23 -1.54 12.50
CA GLY A 164 -9.65 -1.31 12.79
C GLY A 164 -10.62 -1.70 11.68
N GLY A 165 -10.31 -2.64 10.81
CA GLY A 165 -11.22 -3.05 9.74
C GLY A 165 -11.12 -4.53 9.38
N THR A 166 -11.91 -4.93 8.39
CA THR A 166 -11.90 -6.27 7.82
C THR A 166 -10.91 -6.33 6.66
N ALA A 167 -10.02 -7.31 6.67
CA ALA A 167 -9.00 -7.50 5.64
C ALA A 167 -9.60 -7.52 4.23
N GLN A 168 -8.94 -6.82 3.32
CA GLN A 168 -9.32 -6.72 1.91
C GLN A 168 -8.36 -7.51 1.04
N THR A 169 -8.87 -8.10 -0.03
CA THR A 169 -8.07 -8.81 -1.01
C THR A 169 -7.46 -7.88 -2.04
N PHE A 170 -6.26 -8.23 -2.47
CA PHE A 170 -5.53 -7.60 -3.56
C PHE A 170 -5.21 -8.62 -4.65
N ASN A 171 -5.01 -8.12 -5.86
CA ASN A 171 -4.62 -8.90 -7.02
C ASN A 171 -3.21 -8.51 -7.42
N LEU A 172 -2.33 -9.50 -7.59
CA LEU A 172 -0.97 -9.32 -8.11
C LEU A 172 -0.88 -9.79 -9.56
N ASN A 173 -0.21 -8.99 -10.39
CA ASN A 173 0.27 -9.42 -11.69
C ASN A 173 1.79 -9.25 -11.73
N ILE A 174 2.53 -10.36 -11.66
CA ILE A 174 3.98 -10.36 -11.62
C ILE A 174 4.51 -10.04 -13.03
N LEU A 175 5.28 -8.99 -13.11
CA LEU A 175 5.91 -8.52 -14.35
C LEU A 175 7.32 -9.10 -14.51
N GLU A 176 8.08 -9.18 -13.41
CA GLU A 176 9.45 -9.64 -13.42
C GLU A 176 9.76 -10.41 -12.13
N ARG A 177 10.41 -11.57 -12.27
CA ARG A 177 10.85 -12.44 -11.17
C ARG A 177 12.36 -12.36 -10.99
N ASN A 178 12.82 -12.67 -9.77
CA ASN A 178 14.24 -12.73 -9.44
C ASN A 178 14.99 -11.41 -9.72
N VAL A 179 14.34 -10.31 -9.40
CA VAL A 179 14.87 -8.95 -9.60
C VAL A 179 16.14 -8.76 -8.77
N PRO A 180 17.18 -8.08 -9.27
CA PRO A 180 18.39 -7.81 -8.51
C PRO A 180 18.09 -7.20 -7.15
N TYR A 181 18.74 -7.72 -6.10
CA TYR A 181 18.65 -7.18 -4.77
C TYR A 181 19.30 -5.79 -4.76
N ILE A 182 18.53 -4.78 -4.43
CA ILE A 182 18.99 -3.40 -4.35
C ILE A 182 19.50 -3.15 -2.95
N ASN A 183 20.76 -2.70 -2.83
CA ASN A 183 21.39 -2.45 -1.55
C ASN A 183 21.07 -1.04 -1.01
N HIS A 184 20.74 -0.11 -1.88
CA HIS A 184 20.43 1.26 -1.55
C HIS A 184 19.03 1.66 -2.04
N PRO A 185 18.22 2.37 -1.22
CA PRO A 185 16.88 2.80 -1.62
C PRO A 185 16.83 3.67 -2.87
N ASP A 186 17.86 4.47 -3.10
CA ASP A 186 17.94 5.38 -4.25
C ASP A 186 18.25 4.68 -5.58
N GLU A 187 18.51 3.38 -5.57
CA GLU A 187 18.74 2.55 -6.76
C GLU A 187 17.45 2.02 -7.40
N VAL A 188 16.30 2.44 -6.91
CA VAL A 188 14.98 1.98 -7.36
C VAL A 188 14.46 2.81 -8.53
#